data_bce1f36e82fc6ed09d762a511303d2d9
#
_entry.id   bce1f36e82fc6ed09d762a511303d2d9
#
_cell.length_a   1.000
_cell.length_b   1.000
_cell.length_c   1.000
_cell.angle_alpha   90.00
_cell.angle_beta   90.00
_cell.angle_gamma   90.00
#
_symmetry.space_group_name_H-M   'P 1'
#
loop_
_entity.id
_entity.type
_entity.pdbx_description
1 polymer ?
#
loop_
_entity_poly.entity_id
_entity_poly.type
_entity_poly.pdbx_seq_one_letter_code
_entity_poly.pdbx_strand_id
1 'polypeptide(L)'
;MHTLLAIATVNAASERVHGYVAAASERILDRGAIPAVLGGDHASPFGLIAELSLRHPGMGILQIDAHADLRDSFEGFAWSHASIFHNVMTRLPGVKRLVQVGIRDVGAREVEFVDRSKGRVKTFYDQRLRDRQYAGATWTTLCKDIIEALPREVYVSFDIDGLTADLCPRTGTPVPGGLAFPEVCHLLELLADSGRRVIGFDLCEVAPGAPDDEWNGCVGARVLYKLAGCALRSRKVI
;
A
#
# COMPACT_ATOMS: atom_id res chain seq x y z
N MET A 1 20.68 27.21 -4.56
CA MET A 1 20.76 27.25 -3.08
C MET A 1 19.38 27.17 -2.41
N HIS A 2 18.38 27.99 -2.81
CA HIS A 2 17.03 27.93 -2.24
C HIS A 2 16.32 26.59 -2.39
N THR A 3 16.41 25.93 -3.55
CA THR A 3 15.78 24.64 -3.82
C THR A 3 16.31 23.52 -2.91
N LEU A 4 17.63 23.44 -2.70
CA LEU A 4 18.22 22.41 -1.82
C LEU A 4 17.84 22.61 -0.36
N LEU A 5 17.73 23.85 0.10
CA LEU A 5 17.26 24.16 1.45
C LEU A 5 15.78 23.77 1.63
N ALA A 6 14.94 24.01 0.64
CA ALA A 6 13.55 23.61 0.65
C ALA A 6 13.40 22.08 0.71
N ILE A 7 14.16 21.34 -0.10
CA ILE A 7 14.18 19.86 -0.10
C ILE A 7 14.58 19.33 1.29
N ALA A 8 15.67 19.86 1.87
CA ALA A 8 16.11 19.44 3.20
C ALA A 8 15.07 19.72 4.28
N THR A 9 14.39 20.87 4.19
CA THR A 9 13.30 21.24 5.14
C THR A 9 12.13 20.27 5.04
N VAL A 10 11.70 19.93 3.83
CA VAL A 10 10.59 18.97 3.60
C VAL A 10 10.98 17.58 4.08
N ASN A 11 12.17 17.08 3.73
CA ASN A 11 12.63 15.76 4.20
C ASN A 11 12.65 15.68 5.74
N ALA A 12 13.16 16.72 6.41
CA ALA A 12 13.13 16.79 7.89
C ALA A 12 11.70 16.88 8.47
N ALA A 13 10.76 17.52 7.77
CA ALA A 13 9.37 17.55 8.16
C ALA A 13 8.72 16.16 8.03
N SER A 14 9.00 15.43 6.94
CA SER A 14 8.53 14.07 6.71
C SER A 14 9.00 13.13 7.82
N GLU A 15 10.27 13.20 8.22
CA GLU A 15 10.79 12.40 9.34
C GLU A 15 10.05 12.66 10.65
N ARG A 16 9.66 13.92 10.91
CA ARG A 16 8.84 14.24 12.09
C ARG A 16 7.44 13.63 11.99
N VAL A 17 6.81 13.67 10.82
CA VAL A 17 5.51 13.02 10.58
C VAL A 17 5.62 11.52 10.84
N HIS A 18 6.66 10.86 10.32
CA HIS A 18 6.89 9.43 10.58
C HIS A 18 7.04 9.14 12.08
N GLY A 19 7.74 9.98 12.82
CA GLY A 19 7.85 9.88 14.28
C GLY A 19 6.50 10.01 15.02
N TYR A 20 5.65 10.95 14.60
CA TYR A 20 4.29 11.09 15.15
C TYR A 20 3.41 9.89 14.85
N VAL A 21 3.45 9.38 13.62
CA VAL A 21 2.68 8.19 13.22
C VAL A 21 3.17 6.97 13.99
N ALA A 22 4.48 6.76 14.14
CA ALA A 22 5.04 5.66 14.91
C ALA A 22 4.57 5.70 16.37
N ALA A 23 4.72 6.85 17.05
CA ALA A 23 4.30 7.01 18.45
C ALA A 23 2.77 6.85 18.64
N ALA A 24 1.96 7.27 17.67
CA ALA A 24 0.52 7.04 17.71
C ALA A 24 0.20 5.55 17.54
N SER A 25 0.88 4.88 16.63
CA SER A 25 0.72 3.45 16.34
C SER A 25 1.13 2.58 17.53
N GLU A 26 2.24 2.90 18.19
CA GLU A 26 2.69 2.26 19.42
C GLU A 26 1.57 2.23 20.46
N ARG A 27 0.97 3.40 20.78
CA ARG A 27 -0.14 3.50 21.74
C ARG A 27 -1.37 2.66 21.37
N ILE A 28 -1.67 2.52 20.07
CA ILE A 28 -2.79 1.70 19.60
C ILE A 28 -2.46 0.22 19.78
N LEU A 29 -1.26 -0.18 19.39
CA LEU A 29 -0.76 -1.55 19.51
C LEU A 29 -0.67 -2.02 20.97
N ASP A 30 -0.25 -1.15 21.88
CA ASP A 30 -0.17 -1.45 23.33
C ASP A 30 -1.55 -1.75 23.94
N ARG A 31 -2.61 -1.25 23.33
CA ARG A 31 -4.01 -1.57 23.70
C ARG A 31 -4.55 -2.85 23.03
N GLY A 32 -3.73 -3.55 22.23
CA GLY A 32 -4.15 -4.72 21.48
C GLY A 32 -5.04 -4.42 20.27
N ALA A 33 -5.22 -3.14 19.92
CA ALA A 33 -6.03 -2.74 18.78
C ALA A 33 -5.26 -2.87 17.44
N ILE A 34 -6.00 -2.89 16.32
CA ILE A 34 -5.43 -2.91 14.99
C ILE A 34 -5.20 -1.45 14.56
N PRO A 35 -3.95 -1.02 14.34
CA PRO A 35 -3.69 0.33 13.88
C PRO A 35 -4.02 0.49 12.40
N ALA A 36 -4.50 1.68 12.04
CA ALA A 36 -4.70 2.08 10.66
C ALA A 36 -4.29 3.53 10.46
N VAL A 37 -3.75 3.86 9.29
CA VAL A 37 -3.49 5.22 8.85
C VAL A 37 -4.49 5.57 7.75
N LEU A 38 -5.22 6.66 7.95
CA LEU A 38 -5.92 7.33 6.88
C LEU A 38 -5.02 8.48 6.45
N GLY A 39 -4.32 8.27 5.36
CA GLY A 39 -3.29 9.19 4.93
C GLY A 39 -3.78 10.38 4.15
N GLY A 40 -2.88 11.28 3.93
CA GLY A 40 -2.69 12.10 2.76
C GLY A 40 -1.97 11.31 1.69
N ASP A 41 -0.72 11.71 1.41
CA ASP A 41 0.12 11.02 0.44
C ASP A 41 0.61 9.64 0.92
N HIS A 42 1.08 8.81 0.00
CA HIS A 42 1.50 7.44 0.31
C HIS A 42 2.82 7.33 1.10
N ALA A 43 3.48 8.45 1.46
CA ALA A 43 4.60 8.44 2.41
C ALA A 43 4.13 8.38 3.87
N SER A 44 2.88 8.77 4.16
CA SER A 44 2.32 8.91 5.50
C SER A 44 2.42 7.66 6.37
N PRO A 45 2.17 6.41 5.89
CA PRO A 45 2.14 5.22 6.74
C PRO A 45 3.51 4.66 7.13
N PHE A 46 4.63 5.22 6.67
CA PHE A 46 5.97 4.68 6.97
C PHE A 46 6.18 4.46 8.47
N GLY A 47 5.77 5.40 9.34
CA GLY A 47 5.92 5.26 10.78
C GLY A 47 5.15 4.08 11.37
N LEU A 48 3.94 3.80 10.87
CA LEU A 48 3.16 2.62 11.26
C LEU A 48 3.83 1.33 10.80
N ILE A 49 4.29 1.27 9.54
CA ILE A 49 4.99 0.10 9.00
C ILE A 49 6.27 -0.18 9.79
N ALA A 50 7.02 0.87 10.17
CA ALA A 50 8.22 0.76 10.98
C ALA A 50 7.91 0.11 12.34
N GLU A 51 6.90 0.61 13.05
CA GLU A 51 6.48 0.07 14.35
C GLU A 51 6.02 -1.38 14.26
N LEU A 52 5.20 -1.71 13.23
CA LEU A 52 4.77 -3.08 13.00
C LEU A 52 5.93 -4.01 12.67
N SER A 53 6.92 -3.54 11.92
CA SER A 53 8.09 -4.35 11.56
C SER A 53 8.94 -4.76 12.76
N LEU A 54 8.95 -3.95 13.82
CA LEU A 54 9.62 -4.26 15.10
C LEU A 54 8.83 -5.30 15.90
N ARG A 55 7.51 -5.18 15.93
CA ARG A 55 6.62 -6.07 16.72
C ARG A 55 6.31 -7.39 16.02
N HIS A 56 6.38 -7.40 14.69
CA HIS A 56 6.04 -8.53 13.82
C HIS A 56 7.19 -8.85 12.85
N PRO A 57 8.40 -9.20 13.34
CA PRO A 57 9.51 -9.51 12.45
C PRO A 57 9.17 -10.69 11.53
N GLY A 58 9.40 -10.52 10.24
CA GLY A 58 8.99 -11.47 9.21
C GLY A 58 7.64 -11.17 8.55
N MET A 59 7.01 -10.04 8.88
CA MET A 59 5.77 -9.59 8.25
C MET A 59 5.94 -9.37 6.74
N GLY A 60 4.83 -9.38 6.02
CA GLY A 60 4.76 -8.91 4.63
C GLY A 60 3.82 -7.75 4.47
N ILE A 61 3.96 -7.10 3.32
CA ILE A 61 3.08 -6.02 2.90
C ILE A 61 2.37 -6.46 1.62
N LEU A 62 1.06 -6.29 1.58
CA LEU A 62 0.25 -6.28 0.36
C LEU A 62 0.02 -4.83 -0.02
N GLN A 63 0.67 -4.37 -1.08
CA GLN A 63 0.45 -3.06 -1.68
C GLN A 63 -0.52 -3.19 -2.85
N ILE A 64 -1.59 -2.41 -2.82
CA ILE A 64 -2.55 -2.26 -3.94
C ILE A 64 -2.38 -0.84 -4.44
N ASP A 65 -1.92 -0.67 -5.70
CA ASP A 65 -1.41 0.60 -6.18
C ASP A 65 -1.23 0.58 -7.71
N ALA A 66 -1.25 1.73 -8.36
CA ALA A 66 -0.81 1.88 -9.75
C ALA A 66 0.72 1.94 -9.87
N HIS A 67 1.40 2.43 -8.82
CA HIS A 67 2.82 2.75 -8.80
C HIS A 67 3.62 1.76 -7.93
N ALA A 68 4.89 1.55 -8.27
CA ALA A 68 5.74 0.66 -7.48
C ALA A 68 6.26 1.32 -6.19
N ASP A 69 6.38 2.66 -6.17
CA ASP A 69 6.88 3.46 -5.04
C ASP A 69 8.26 3.02 -4.53
N LEU A 70 9.08 2.55 -5.46
CA LEU A 70 10.43 2.02 -5.21
C LEU A 70 11.54 2.98 -5.62
N ARG A 71 11.24 4.25 -5.86
CA ARG A 71 12.24 5.28 -6.17
C ARG A 71 13.06 5.59 -4.93
N ASP A 72 14.38 5.69 -5.08
CA ASP A 72 15.29 6.13 -4.00
C ASP A 72 15.00 7.56 -3.54
N SER A 73 14.53 8.39 -4.47
CA SER A 73 14.01 9.73 -4.25
C SER A 73 13.17 10.16 -5.46
N PHE A 74 12.29 11.11 -5.24
CA PHE A 74 11.52 11.75 -6.31
C PHE A 74 11.69 13.26 -6.21
N GLU A 75 12.18 13.90 -7.27
CA GLU A 75 12.49 15.35 -7.31
C GLU A 75 13.40 15.83 -6.15
N GLY A 76 14.25 14.96 -5.63
CA GLY A 76 15.13 15.23 -4.49
C GLY A 76 14.50 14.93 -3.12
N PHE A 77 13.21 14.59 -3.07
CA PHE A 77 12.52 14.21 -1.84
C PHE A 77 12.72 12.71 -1.57
N ALA A 78 13.56 12.40 -0.57
CA ALA A 78 13.82 11.00 -0.17
C ALA A 78 12.61 10.34 0.53
N TRP A 79 11.71 11.14 1.07
CA TRP A 79 10.50 10.72 1.76
C TRP A 79 9.22 11.08 0.97
N SER A 80 9.27 10.97 -0.36
CA SER A 80 8.10 11.20 -1.21
C SER A 80 7.17 9.97 -1.20
N HIS A 81 5.91 10.17 -1.65
CA HIS A 81 4.97 9.10 -1.94
C HIS A 81 5.60 8.01 -2.83
N ALA A 82 6.32 8.39 -3.89
CA ALA A 82 6.97 7.45 -4.82
C ALA A 82 8.18 6.69 -4.23
N SER A 83 8.51 6.90 -2.94
CA SER A 83 9.73 6.36 -2.31
C SER A 83 9.44 5.53 -1.05
N ILE A 84 8.20 5.40 -0.64
CA ILE A 84 7.85 4.74 0.62
C ILE A 84 8.36 3.30 0.65
N PHE A 85 8.11 2.49 -0.38
CA PHE A 85 8.51 1.09 -0.35
C PHE A 85 10.00 0.87 -0.62
N HIS A 86 10.68 1.80 -1.30
CA HIS A 86 12.14 1.82 -1.31
C HIS A 86 12.69 1.97 0.12
N ASN A 87 12.18 2.94 0.87
CA ASN A 87 12.59 3.18 2.25
C ASN A 87 12.24 2.00 3.17
N VAL A 88 11.04 1.43 3.04
CA VAL A 88 10.62 0.24 3.78
C VAL A 88 11.57 -0.94 3.53
N MET A 89 11.82 -1.27 2.27
CA MET A 89 12.61 -2.45 1.90
C MET A 89 14.11 -2.29 2.20
N THR A 90 14.62 -1.07 2.26
CA THR A 90 16.03 -0.80 2.56
C THR A 90 16.30 -0.56 4.05
N ARG A 91 15.35 0.00 4.79
CA ARG A 91 15.56 0.44 6.18
C ARG A 91 14.90 -0.48 7.21
N LEU A 92 13.89 -1.27 6.83
CA LEU A 92 13.12 -2.09 7.76
C LEU A 92 13.38 -3.59 7.54
N PRO A 93 14.41 -4.17 8.19
CA PRO A 93 14.75 -5.58 8.00
C PRO A 93 13.67 -6.56 8.50
N GLY A 94 12.76 -6.10 9.36
CA GLY A 94 11.62 -6.88 9.83
C GLY A 94 10.57 -7.14 8.74
N VAL A 95 10.56 -6.37 7.65
CA VAL A 95 9.69 -6.62 6.49
C VAL A 95 10.34 -7.65 5.57
N LYS A 96 9.80 -8.86 5.61
CA LYS A 96 10.31 -10.01 4.84
C LYS A 96 9.90 -9.95 3.36
N ARG A 97 8.70 -9.46 3.07
CA ARG A 97 8.11 -9.54 1.75
C ARG A 97 7.26 -8.30 1.44
N LEU A 98 7.43 -7.76 0.26
CA LEU A 98 6.51 -6.81 -0.37
C LEU A 98 5.84 -7.50 -1.56
N VAL A 99 4.52 -7.56 -1.56
CA VAL A 99 3.71 -8.06 -2.68
C VAL A 99 2.91 -6.89 -3.23
N GLN A 100 3.18 -6.52 -4.46
CA GLN A 100 2.58 -5.38 -5.15
C GLN A 100 1.55 -5.87 -6.17
N VAL A 101 0.38 -5.24 -6.24
CA VAL A 101 -0.74 -5.63 -7.11
C VAL A 101 -1.32 -4.41 -7.80
N GLY A 102 -1.48 -4.50 -9.13
CA GLY A 102 -2.07 -3.43 -9.93
C GLY A 102 -1.07 -2.48 -10.55
N ILE A 103 0.24 -2.71 -10.33
CA ILE A 103 1.31 -1.84 -10.79
C ILE A 103 1.31 -1.75 -12.32
N ARG A 104 1.26 -0.50 -12.82
CA ARG A 104 1.17 -0.21 -14.25
C ARG A 104 1.91 1.06 -14.70
N ASP A 105 2.36 1.87 -13.73
CA ASP A 105 3.34 2.93 -13.96
C ASP A 105 4.58 2.65 -13.11
N VAL A 106 5.71 2.35 -13.78
CA VAL A 106 6.93 1.91 -13.13
C VAL A 106 8.16 2.34 -13.94
N GLY A 107 9.15 2.89 -13.27
CA GLY A 107 10.42 3.28 -13.88
C GLY A 107 11.41 2.12 -14.00
N ALA A 108 12.34 2.18 -14.95
CA ALA A 108 13.36 1.15 -15.16
C ALA A 108 14.18 0.83 -13.89
N ARG A 109 14.54 1.85 -13.10
CA ARG A 109 15.28 1.67 -11.83
C ARG A 109 14.46 0.91 -10.78
N GLU A 110 13.15 1.07 -10.78
CA GLU A 110 12.26 0.36 -9.86
C GLU A 110 12.17 -1.13 -10.26
N VAL A 111 12.10 -1.42 -11.58
CA VAL A 111 12.18 -2.80 -12.08
C VAL A 111 13.51 -3.44 -11.69
N GLU A 112 14.63 -2.74 -11.85
CA GLU A 112 15.94 -3.22 -11.39
C GLU A 112 15.96 -3.48 -9.88
N PHE A 113 15.29 -2.64 -9.08
CA PHE A 113 15.19 -2.86 -7.64
C PHE A 113 14.42 -4.16 -7.33
N VAL A 114 13.31 -4.40 -8.01
CA VAL A 114 12.54 -5.65 -7.89
C VAL A 114 13.43 -6.85 -8.22
N ASP A 115 14.14 -6.83 -9.35
CA ASP A 115 15.00 -7.93 -9.79
C ASP A 115 16.13 -8.22 -8.79
N ARG A 116 16.77 -7.17 -8.28
CA ARG A 116 17.86 -7.27 -7.28
C ARG A 116 17.36 -7.69 -5.89
N SER A 117 16.07 -7.59 -5.62
CA SER A 117 15.48 -7.92 -4.32
C SER A 117 15.56 -9.41 -3.96
N LYS A 118 16.00 -10.28 -4.89
CA LYS A 118 16.06 -11.76 -4.72
C LYS A 118 14.73 -12.34 -4.25
N GLY A 119 13.64 -11.80 -4.78
CA GLY A 119 12.28 -12.21 -4.48
C GLY A 119 11.69 -11.62 -3.19
N ARG A 120 12.36 -10.70 -2.50
CA ARG A 120 11.75 -9.95 -1.40
C ARG A 120 10.62 -9.05 -1.87
N VAL A 121 10.70 -8.53 -3.10
CA VAL A 121 9.61 -7.83 -3.78
C VAL A 121 9.05 -8.73 -4.86
N LYS A 122 7.74 -8.90 -4.89
CA LYS A 122 7.01 -9.64 -5.92
C LYS A 122 5.90 -8.75 -6.47
N THR A 123 6.02 -8.36 -7.73
CA THR A 123 5.09 -7.44 -8.39
C THR A 123 4.16 -8.21 -9.33
N PHE A 124 2.86 -8.03 -9.14
CA PHE A 124 1.80 -8.46 -10.03
C PHE A 124 1.35 -7.25 -10.85
N TYR A 125 2.01 -7.07 -12.00
CA TYR A 125 1.70 -5.98 -12.93
C TYR A 125 0.29 -6.12 -13.48
N ASP A 126 -0.45 -5.01 -13.57
CA ASP A 126 -1.84 -5.00 -14.05
C ASP A 126 -1.98 -5.65 -15.43
N GLN A 127 -1.12 -5.27 -16.38
CA GLN A 127 -1.13 -5.88 -17.71
C GLN A 127 -0.97 -7.40 -17.64
N ARG A 128 -0.08 -7.93 -16.80
CA ARG A 128 0.15 -9.38 -16.68
C ARG A 128 -1.04 -10.10 -16.04
N LEU A 129 -1.72 -9.44 -15.10
CA LEU A 129 -2.96 -9.94 -14.54
C LEU A 129 -4.04 -10.04 -15.64
N ARG A 130 -4.19 -8.99 -16.47
CA ARG A 130 -5.14 -8.99 -17.59
C ARG A 130 -4.77 -10.02 -18.65
N ASP A 131 -3.52 -10.15 -19.06
CA ASP A 131 -3.06 -11.18 -19.99
C ASP A 131 -3.47 -12.59 -19.54
N ARG A 132 -3.30 -12.88 -18.26
CA ARG A 132 -3.70 -14.17 -17.66
C ARG A 132 -5.21 -14.35 -17.64
N GLN A 133 -5.99 -13.31 -17.37
CA GLN A 133 -7.46 -13.36 -17.43
C GLN A 133 -7.94 -13.61 -18.88
N TYR A 134 -7.35 -12.95 -19.87
CA TYR A 134 -7.66 -13.19 -21.29
C TYR A 134 -7.28 -14.60 -21.74
N ALA A 135 -6.27 -15.19 -21.11
CA ALA A 135 -5.90 -16.59 -21.30
C ALA A 135 -6.80 -17.58 -20.51
N GLY A 136 -7.84 -17.12 -19.83
CA GLY A 136 -8.83 -17.95 -19.15
C GLY A 136 -8.60 -18.16 -17.65
N ALA A 137 -7.59 -17.52 -17.04
CA ALA A 137 -7.43 -17.58 -15.58
C ALA A 137 -8.55 -16.79 -14.89
N THR A 138 -9.16 -17.36 -13.88
CA THR A 138 -10.16 -16.65 -13.08
C THR A 138 -9.48 -15.67 -12.14
N TRP A 139 -10.16 -14.57 -11.78
CA TRP A 139 -9.66 -13.63 -10.77
C TRP A 139 -9.36 -14.32 -9.43
N THR A 140 -10.18 -15.27 -9.03
CA THR A 140 -9.95 -16.10 -7.83
C THR A 140 -8.61 -16.83 -7.88
N THR A 141 -8.21 -17.37 -9.03
CA THR A 141 -6.90 -18.01 -9.19
C THR A 141 -5.76 -17.01 -9.02
N LEU A 142 -5.89 -15.82 -9.61
CA LEU A 142 -4.89 -14.76 -9.47
C LEU A 142 -4.79 -14.27 -8.02
N CYS A 143 -5.90 -14.09 -7.33
CA CYS A 143 -5.91 -13.75 -5.91
C CYS A 143 -5.20 -14.80 -5.03
N LYS A 144 -5.39 -16.08 -5.32
CA LYS A 144 -4.68 -17.14 -4.59
C LYS A 144 -3.17 -17.06 -4.79
N ASP A 145 -2.69 -16.81 -6.01
CA ASP A 145 -1.25 -16.63 -6.30
C ASP A 145 -0.66 -15.41 -5.57
N ILE A 146 -1.43 -14.30 -5.51
CA ILE A 146 -1.08 -13.09 -4.77
C ILE A 146 -0.95 -13.41 -3.27
N ILE A 147 -1.98 -14.02 -2.71
CA ILE A 147 -2.06 -14.35 -1.29
C ILE A 147 -0.98 -15.37 -0.91
N GLU A 148 -0.70 -16.36 -1.73
CA GLU A 148 0.35 -17.36 -1.49
C GLU A 148 1.74 -16.75 -1.37
N ALA A 149 1.99 -15.63 -2.06
CA ALA A 149 3.25 -14.89 -1.96
C ALA A 149 3.44 -14.18 -0.61
N LEU A 150 2.38 -13.98 0.18
CA LEU A 150 2.41 -13.27 1.46
C LEU A 150 2.78 -14.22 2.62
N PRO A 151 3.52 -13.74 3.64
CA PRO A 151 3.73 -14.47 4.89
C PRO A 151 2.44 -14.51 5.73
N ARG A 152 2.52 -15.06 6.94
CA ARG A 152 1.38 -15.21 7.84
C ARG A 152 0.83 -13.87 8.33
N GLU A 153 1.69 -12.93 8.65
CA GLU A 153 1.32 -11.60 9.16
C GLU A 153 1.46 -10.57 8.04
N VAL A 154 0.40 -9.85 7.77
CA VAL A 154 0.28 -8.99 6.58
C VAL A 154 -0.16 -7.59 6.99
N TYR A 155 0.56 -6.59 6.53
CA TYR A 155 0.10 -5.21 6.45
C TYR A 155 -0.52 -4.97 5.09
N VAL A 156 -1.67 -4.31 5.02
CA VAL A 156 -2.29 -3.94 3.74
C VAL A 156 -2.11 -2.45 3.51
N SER A 157 -1.35 -2.09 2.50
CA SER A 157 -1.15 -0.71 2.06
C SER A 157 -1.98 -0.47 0.81
N PHE A 158 -2.85 0.53 0.85
CA PHE A 158 -3.79 0.79 -0.22
C PHE A 158 -3.68 2.23 -0.71
N ASP A 159 -3.13 2.39 -1.91
CA ASP A 159 -3.29 3.60 -2.68
C ASP A 159 -4.62 3.54 -3.45
N ILE A 160 -5.41 4.62 -3.40
CA ILE A 160 -6.71 4.64 -4.09
C ILE A 160 -6.57 4.51 -5.60
N ASP A 161 -5.43 4.92 -6.17
CA ASP A 161 -5.17 4.83 -7.61
C ASP A 161 -4.85 3.40 -8.09
N GLY A 162 -4.69 2.44 -7.17
CA GLY A 162 -4.71 1.02 -7.49
C GLY A 162 -6.02 0.57 -8.14
N LEU A 163 -7.11 1.31 -7.90
CA LEU A 163 -8.40 1.15 -8.58
C LEU A 163 -8.37 1.71 -10.00
N THR A 164 -9.44 1.44 -10.76
CA THR A 164 -9.65 2.09 -12.07
C THR A 164 -9.84 3.59 -11.89
N ALA A 165 -9.30 4.39 -12.84
CA ALA A 165 -9.25 5.84 -12.71
C ALA A 165 -10.62 6.54 -12.63
N ASP A 166 -11.70 5.90 -13.10
CA ASP A 166 -13.08 6.38 -12.96
C ASP A 166 -13.59 6.30 -11.51
N LEU A 167 -12.99 5.43 -10.68
CA LEU A 167 -13.28 5.34 -9.25
C LEU A 167 -12.50 6.35 -8.41
N CYS A 168 -11.39 6.87 -8.91
CA CYS A 168 -10.54 7.82 -8.20
C CYS A 168 -10.05 8.98 -9.09
N PRO A 169 -10.95 9.69 -9.83
CA PRO A 169 -10.53 10.65 -10.85
C PRO A 169 -9.82 11.90 -10.30
N ARG A 170 -9.83 12.11 -8.98
CA ARG A 170 -9.20 13.25 -8.31
C ARG A 170 -7.91 12.91 -7.57
N THR A 171 -7.51 11.63 -7.53
CA THR A 171 -6.20 11.27 -6.96
C THR A 171 -5.07 11.98 -7.69
N GLY A 172 -3.91 12.13 -7.03
CA GLY A 172 -2.79 12.91 -7.56
C GLY A 172 -2.28 12.41 -8.91
N THR A 173 -2.20 11.10 -9.08
CA THR A 173 -1.57 10.45 -10.24
C THR A 173 -2.41 9.29 -10.79
N PRO A 174 -3.64 9.53 -11.27
CA PRO A 174 -4.49 8.47 -11.80
C PRO A 174 -3.88 7.89 -13.10
N VAL A 175 -3.84 6.57 -13.20
CA VAL A 175 -3.30 5.85 -14.37
C VAL A 175 -4.40 4.98 -15.00
N PRO A 176 -4.56 4.95 -16.34
CA PRO A 176 -5.51 4.05 -17.01
C PRO A 176 -5.24 2.58 -16.69
N GLY A 177 -6.30 1.76 -16.60
CA GLY A 177 -6.25 0.37 -16.12
C GLY A 177 -6.60 0.29 -14.65
N GLY A 178 -6.10 -0.72 -13.95
CA GLY A 178 -6.30 -0.90 -12.52
C GLY A 178 -7.40 -1.89 -12.16
N LEU A 179 -7.60 -2.08 -10.87
CA LEU A 179 -8.55 -3.04 -10.33
C LEU A 179 -9.95 -2.44 -10.24
N ALA A 180 -10.96 -3.20 -10.65
CA ALA A 180 -12.33 -2.85 -10.37
C ALA A 180 -12.62 -3.01 -8.86
N PHE A 181 -13.54 -2.21 -8.32
CA PHE A 181 -13.93 -2.30 -6.91
C PHE A 181 -14.33 -3.72 -6.46
N PRO A 182 -15.13 -4.50 -7.23
CA PRO A 182 -15.44 -5.89 -6.88
C PRO A 182 -14.22 -6.81 -6.88
N GLU A 183 -13.22 -6.57 -7.74
CA GLU A 183 -11.97 -7.35 -7.76
C GLU A 183 -11.19 -7.15 -6.47
N VAL A 184 -11.08 -5.90 -5.98
CA VAL A 184 -10.46 -5.58 -4.70
C VAL A 184 -11.23 -6.22 -3.54
N CYS A 185 -12.55 -6.09 -3.51
CA CYS A 185 -13.37 -6.71 -2.47
C CYS A 185 -13.11 -8.22 -2.39
N HIS A 186 -13.09 -8.90 -3.54
CA HIS A 186 -12.85 -10.35 -3.61
C HIS A 186 -11.43 -10.73 -3.11
N LEU A 187 -10.40 -9.95 -3.49
CA LEU A 187 -9.04 -10.16 -2.99
C LEU A 187 -8.96 -10.04 -1.47
N LEU A 188 -9.57 -9.00 -0.89
CA LEU A 188 -9.60 -8.79 0.56
C LEU A 188 -10.39 -9.86 1.30
N GLU A 189 -11.51 -10.35 0.75
CA GLU A 189 -12.28 -11.46 1.30
C GLU A 189 -11.47 -12.75 1.33
N LEU A 190 -10.81 -13.10 0.22
CA LEU A 190 -9.94 -14.27 0.17
C LEU A 190 -8.73 -14.15 1.10
N LEU A 191 -8.15 -12.94 1.24
CA LEU A 191 -7.08 -12.69 2.19
C LEU A 191 -7.55 -12.95 3.63
N ALA A 192 -8.72 -12.44 4.02
CA ALA A 192 -9.28 -12.64 5.34
C ALA A 192 -9.52 -14.13 5.66
N ASP A 193 -9.93 -14.92 4.66
CA ASP A 193 -10.23 -16.36 4.81
C ASP A 193 -9.00 -17.27 4.64
N SER A 194 -7.86 -16.71 4.23
CA SER A 194 -6.65 -17.48 3.90
C SER A 194 -5.88 -18.04 5.10
N GLY A 195 -6.27 -17.68 6.32
CA GLY A 195 -5.52 -17.97 7.55
C GLY A 195 -4.35 -17.02 7.80
N ARG A 196 -4.14 -16.02 6.95
CA ARG A 196 -3.22 -14.89 7.20
C ARG A 196 -3.86 -13.91 8.14
N ARG A 197 -3.05 -13.18 8.90
CA ARG A 197 -3.50 -12.22 9.90
C ARG A 197 -3.15 -10.80 9.42
N VAL A 198 -4.14 -9.97 9.17
CA VAL A 198 -3.93 -8.55 8.89
C VAL A 198 -3.62 -7.84 10.19
N ILE A 199 -2.40 -7.28 10.28
CA ILE A 199 -1.87 -6.66 11.50
C ILE A 199 -2.03 -5.14 11.56
N GLY A 200 -2.33 -4.52 10.43
CA GLY A 200 -2.60 -3.10 10.25
C GLY A 200 -2.85 -2.81 8.78
N PHE A 201 -3.28 -1.61 8.48
CA PHE A 201 -3.51 -1.17 7.10
C PHE A 201 -3.43 0.34 6.96
N ASP A 202 -3.35 0.82 5.73
CA ASP A 202 -3.56 2.22 5.38
C ASP A 202 -4.49 2.37 4.18
N LEU A 203 -4.98 3.58 4.01
CA LEU A 203 -5.63 4.09 2.79
C LEU A 203 -5.08 5.48 2.50
N CYS A 204 -4.42 5.63 1.36
CA CYS A 204 -3.75 6.87 0.94
C CYS A 204 -4.28 7.41 -0.38
N GLU A 205 -3.90 8.64 -0.72
CA GLU A 205 -4.13 9.37 -1.98
C GLU A 205 -5.61 9.65 -2.31
N VAL A 206 -6.51 9.54 -1.32
CA VAL A 206 -7.92 9.91 -1.50
C VAL A 206 -8.03 11.42 -1.47
N ALA A 207 -8.00 12.07 -2.64
CA ALA A 207 -8.18 13.51 -2.73
C ALA A 207 -9.66 13.90 -2.71
N PRO A 208 -10.05 14.96 -2.00
CA PRO A 208 -11.42 15.46 -2.04
C PRO A 208 -11.74 16.01 -3.43
N GLY A 209 -13.00 15.87 -3.85
CA GLY A 209 -13.54 16.53 -5.02
C GLY A 209 -13.81 18.03 -4.79
N ALA A 210 -14.51 18.67 -5.73
CA ALA A 210 -15.14 19.98 -5.51
C ALA A 210 -16.16 19.86 -4.34
N PRO A 211 -16.60 20.97 -3.74
CA PRO A 211 -17.49 20.93 -2.57
C PRO A 211 -18.80 20.15 -2.75
N ASP A 212 -19.23 19.94 -4.00
CA ASP A 212 -20.41 19.19 -4.42
C ASP A 212 -20.08 17.82 -5.06
N ASP A 213 -18.80 17.44 -5.11
CA ASP A 213 -18.31 16.17 -5.67
C ASP A 213 -17.78 15.26 -4.56
N GLU A 214 -18.65 14.39 -4.05
CA GLU A 214 -18.33 13.48 -2.96
C GLU A 214 -17.83 12.10 -3.46
N TRP A 215 -17.69 11.89 -4.77
CA TRP A 215 -17.43 10.56 -5.34
C TRP A 215 -16.15 9.91 -4.80
N ASN A 216 -15.02 10.61 -4.84
CA ASN A 216 -13.75 10.08 -4.33
C ASN A 216 -13.82 9.74 -2.84
N GLY A 217 -14.43 10.62 -2.04
CA GLY A 217 -14.66 10.35 -0.61
C GLY A 217 -15.57 9.15 -0.37
N CYS A 218 -16.61 8.99 -1.18
CA CYS A 218 -17.51 7.84 -1.11
C CYS A 218 -16.78 6.53 -1.44
N VAL A 219 -15.97 6.51 -2.50
CA VAL A 219 -15.16 5.33 -2.87
C VAL A 219 -14.14 5.03 -1.77
N GLY A 220 -13.40 6.04 -1.31
CA GLY A 220 -12.43 5.88 -0.21
C GLY A 220 -13.06 5.32 1.06
N ALA A 221 -14.24 5.83 1.47
CA ALA A 221 -14.96 5.32 2.63
C ALA A 221 -15.38 3.86 2.46
N ARG A 222 -15.78 3.44 1.26
CA ARG A 222 -16.10 2.03 0.96
C ARG A 222 -14.87 1.13 1.03
N VAL A 223 -13.73 1.58 0.49
CA VAL A 223 -12.44 0.85 0.60
C VAL A 223 -12.02 0.73 2.05
N LEU A 224 -12.06 1.84 2.82
CA LEU A 224 -11.73 1.84 4.25
C LEU A 224 -12.59 0.84 5.03
N TYR A 225 -13.89 0.80 4.76
CA TYR A 225 -14.80 -0.18 5.38
C TYR A 225 -14.41 -1.63 5.04
N LYS A 226 -14.02 -1.91 3.79
CA LYS A 226 -13.57 -3.25 3.37
C LYS A 226 -12.23 -3.64 4.01
N LEU A 227 -11.29 -2.71 4.13
CA LEU A 227 -10.01 -2.92 4.82
C LEU A 227 -10.22 -3.24 6.30
N ALA A 228 -11.05 -2.47 6.99
CA ALA A 228 -11.39 -2.72 8.39
C ALA A 228 -12.07 -4.09 8.57
N GLY A 229 -13.04 -4.42 7.71
CA GLY A 229 -13.70 -5.73 7.71
C GLY A 229 -12.73 -6.89 7.48
N CYS A 230 -11.81 -6.75 6.52
CA CYS A 230 -10.76 -7.73 6.24
C CYS A 230 -9.87 -7.95 7.48
N ALA A 231 -9.42 -6.86 8.11
CA ALA A 231 -8.55 -6.92 9.28
C ALA A 231 -9.23 -7.62 10.47
N LEU A 232 -10.49 -7.28 10.77
CA LEU A 232 -11.26 -7.89 11.85
C LEU A 232 -11.54 -9.38 11.57
N ARG A 233 -12.01 -9.72 10.36
CA ARG A 233 -12.32 -11.09 9.95
C ARG A 233 -11.09 -11.99 9.96
N SER A 234 -9.93 -11.50 9.49
CA SER A 234 -8.68 -12.25 9.50
C SER A 234 -8.21 -12.64 10.90
N ARG A 235 -8.68 -11.93 11.93
CA ARG A 235 -8.41 -12.20 13.37
C ARG A 235 -9.55 -12.94 14.06
N LYS A 236 -10.61 -13.31 13.34
CA LYS A 236 -11.81 -13.95 13.88
C LYS A 236 -12.49 -13.11 14.98
N VAL A 237 -12.52 -11.80 14.81
CA VAL A 237 -13.21 -10.86 15.71
C VAL A 237 -14.68 -10.73 15.31
N ILE A 238 -14.98 -10.93 14.02
CA ILE A 238 -16.30 -10.95 13.41
C ILE A 238 -16.42 -12.18 12.49
#